data_d7f913c51174aef52b762b6a6538ce5a
#
_entry.id   d7f913c51174aef52b762b6a6538ce5a
#
_cell.length_a   1.000
_cell.length_b   1.000
_cell.length_c   1.000
_cell.angle_alpha   90.00
_cell.angle_beta   90.00
_cell.angle_gamma   90.00
#
_symmetry.space_group_name_H-M   'P 1'
#
loop_
_entity.id
_entity.type
_entity.pdbx_description
1 polymer ?
#
loop_
_entity_poly.entity_id
_entity_poly.type
_entity_poly.pdbx_seq_one_letter_code
_entity_poly.pdbx_strand_id
1 'polypeptide(L)'
;GPHMIDEELGDLRAQHGAIWDIYRWEDSDAILQLLHEVARERDIEITSNPIHDQLFYLDASLRRRLRVKYGVHGWRFIQRHGDAIFIPAGCPHQVRNLSSCVKVALDFVSPENAHRCVRLTNEFAKLPRGHHLSEDKLQVKTMLHHAMAHITEALMPAGLPEPPAERIAAEAGVRRREAAAADAAGAA
;
A
#
# COMPACT_ATOMS: atom_id res chain seq x y z
N GLY A 1 13.50 -16.64 6.45
CA GLY A 1 12.87 -17.67 5.63
C GLY A 1 13.67 -17.87 4.35
N PRO A 2 13.66 -19.04 3.72
CA PRO A 2 14.47 -19.27 2.54
C PRO A 2 14.03 -18.36 1.40
N HIS A 3 14.98 -17.58 0.87
CA HIS A 3 14.81 -16.92 -0.42
C HIS A 3 14.85 -18.02 -1.48
N MET A 4 13.69 -18.45 -1.98
CA MET A 4 13.69 -19.39 -3.09
C MET A 4 14.17 -18.65 -4.33
N ILE A 5 15.29 -19.09 -4.89
CA ILE A 5 15.79 -18.67 -6.20
C ILE A 5 15.00 -19.39 -7.31
N ASP A 6 15.01 -18.83 -8.52
CA ASP A 6 14.27 -19.43 -9.65
C ASP A 6 14.60 -20.92 -9.88
N GLU A 7 15.82 -21.33 -9.57
CA GLU A 7 16.31 -22.72 -9.69
C GLU A 7 15.66 -23.67 -8.66
N GLU A 8 15.27 -23.17 -7.48
CA GLU A 8 14.62 -23.97 -6.43
C GLU A 8 13.12 -24.23 -6.69
N LEU A 9 12.51 -23.44 -7.57
CA LEU A 9 11.10 -23.60 -7.90
C LEU A 9 10.83 -24.72 -8.93
N GLY A 10 11.89 -25.25 -9.56
CA GLY A 10 11.79 -26.27 -10.60
C GLY A 10 11.11 -25.76 -11.88
N ASP A 11 10.55 -26.68 -12.67
CA ASP A 11 9.82 -26.32 -13.89
C ASP A 11 8.48 -25.68 -13.55
N LEU A 12 8.40 -24.34 -13.68
CA LEU A 12 7.16 -23.58 -13.43
C LEU A 12 6.00 -23.99 -14.35
N ARG A 13 6.26 -24.63 -15.49
CA ARG A 13 5.19 -25.11 -16.40
C ARG A 13 4.46 -26.31 -15.82
N ALA A 14 5.13 -27.06 -14.94
CA ALA A 14 4.53 -28.20 -14.23
C ALA A 14 3.87 -27.82 -12.91
N GLN A 15 3.98 -26.53 -12.48
CA GLN A 15 3.43 -26.07 -11.22
C GLN A 15 2.01 -25.50 -11.41
N HIS A 16 1.17 -25.72 -10.40
CA HIS A 16 -0.17 -25.14 -10.30
C HIS A 16 -0.22 -24.04 -9.24
N GLY A 17 -1.13 -23.08 -9.43
CA GLY A 17 -1.32 -21.98 -8.48
C GLY A 17 -0.84 -20.63 -9.02
N ALA A 18 -0.20 -19.83 -8.18
CA ALA A 18 0.31 -18.53 -8.56
C ALA A 18 1.70 -18.30 -7.97
N ILE A 19 2.61 -17.73 -8.76
CA ILE A 19 3.93 -17.34 -8.31
C ILE A 19 3.90 -15.90 -7.83
N TRP A 20 4.46 -15.66 -6.66
CA TRP A 20 4.55 -14.37 -6.00
C TRP A 20 5.99 -13.91 -5.91
N ASP A 21 6.20 -12.60 -6.04
CA ASP A 21 7.41 -11.89 -5.61
C ASP A 21 6.95 -10.77 -4.68
N ILE A 22 7.43 -10.76 -3.44
CA ILE A 22 7.15 -9.72 -2.44
C ILE A 22 8.47 -9.09 -2.02
N TYR A 23 8.50 -7.75 -1.93
CA TYR A 23 9.67 -6.97 -1.54
C TYR A 23 9.36 -6.20 -0.26
N ARG A 24 10.39 -5.82 0.48
CA ARG A 24 10.22 -4.97 1.66
C ARG A 24 9.78 -3.58 1.24
N TRP A 25 9.04 -2.92 2.09
CA TRP A 25 8.61 -1.54 1.82
C TRP A 25 9.81 -0.58 1.71
N GLU A 26 10.91 -0.85 2.44
CA GLU A 26 12.16 -0.10 2.39
C GLU A 26 12.85 -0.18 1.03
N ASP A 27 12.57 -1.21 0.26
CA ASP A 27 13.15 -1.42 -1.07
C ASP A 27 12.39 -0.68 -2.18
N SER A 28 11.28 0.00 -1.85
CA SER A 28 10.41 0.68 -2.82
C SER A 28 11.16 1.72 -3.66
N ASP A 29 12.03 2.52 -3.05
CA ASP A 29 12.79 3.56 -3.76
C ASP A 29 13.78 2.95 -4.77
N ALA A 30 14.44 1.84 -4.41
CA ALA A 30 15.33 1.13 -5.32
C ALA A 30 14.57 0.49 -6.51
N ILE A 31 13.37 -0.05 -6.22
CA ILE A 31 12.48 -0.56 -7.28
C ILE A 31 12.05 0.56 -8.21
N LEU A 32 11.62 1.72 -7.66
CA LEU A 32 11.26 2.89 -8.46
C LEU A 32 12.40 3.36 -9.36
N GLN A 33 13.62 3.43 -8.84
CA GLN A 33 14.80 3.80 -9.63
C GLN A 33 15.02 2.83 -10.79
N LEU A 34 14.93 1.52 -10.54
CA LEU A 34 15.03 0.52 -11.60
C LEU A 34 13.93 0.71 -12.65
N LEU A 35 12.67 0.93 -12.23
CA LEU A 35 11.55 1.08 -13.16
C LEU A 35 11.70 2.33 -14.03
N HIS A 36 12.19 3.45 -13.48
CA HIS A 36 12.51 4.65 -14.24
C HIS A 36 13.64 4.43 -15.26
N GLU A 37 14.65 3.63 -14.90
CA GLU A 37 15.70 3.26 -15.87
C GLU A 37 15.14 2.42 -17.01
N VAL A 38 14.35 1.39 -16.67
CA VAL A 38 13.72 0.51 -17.66
C VAL A 38 12.78 1.29 -18.59
N ALA A 39 12.03 2.25 -18.03
CA ALA A 39 11.16 3.11 -18.81
C ALA A 39 11.94 3.93 -19.84
N ARG A 40 13.06 4.55 -19.43
CA ARG A 40 13.95 5.29 -20.34
C ARG A 40 14.55 4.39 -21.41
N GLU A 41 15.00 3.19 -21.06
CA GLU A 41 15.57 2.22 -22.00
C GLU A 41 14.54 1.73 -23.05
N ARG A 42 13.25 1.71 -22.68
CA ARG A 42 12.16 1.23 -23.54
C ARG A 42 11.33 2.35 -24.17
N ASP A 43 11.74 3.60 -23.96
CA ASP A 43 10.99 4.80 -24.42
C ASP A 43 9.53 4.78 -23.94
N ILE A 44 9.32 4.41 -22.66
CA ILE A 44 8.01 4.39 -22.03
C ILE A 44 7.86 5.63 -21.15
N GLU A 45 6.83 6.43 -21.41
CA GLU A 45 6.50 7.58 -20.57
C GLU A 45 5.89 7.14 -19.24
N ILE A 46 6.42 7.67 -18.14
CA ILE A 46 5.87 7.50 -16.79
C ILE A 46 5.14 8.78 -16.41
N THR A 47 3.83 8.69 -16.28
CA THR A 47 2.97 9.83 -15.96
C THR A 47 2.75 10.02 -14.47
N SER A 48 2.96 8.97 -13.65
CA SER A 48 2.80 9.06 -12.19
C SER A 48 3.80 8.14 -11.46
N ASN A 49 3.33 7.17 -10.70
CA ASN A 49 4.18 6.23 -9.99
C ASN A 49 4.13 4.85 -10.66
N PRO A 50 5.24 4.36 -11.27
CA PRO A 50 5.22 3.13 -12.07
C PRO A 50 4.91 1.86 -11.27
N ILE A 51 5.05 1.86 -9.93
CA ILE A 51 4.60 0.75 -9.08
C ILE A 51 3.08 0.78 -8.97
N HIS A 52 2.50 1.93 -8.65
CA HIS A 52 1.05 2.09 -8.50
C HIS A 52 0.30 1.97 -9.83
N ASP A 53 0.94 2.41 -10.92
CA ASP A 53 0.43 2.28 -12.29
C ASP A 53 0.53 0.85 -12.83
N GLN A 54 1.24 -0.05 -12.13
CA GLN A 54 1.48 -1.45 -12.54
C GLN A 54 2.05 -1.58 -13.95
N LEU A 55 2.92 -0.65 -14.37
CA LEU A 55 3.44 -0.56 -15.74
C LEU A 55 4.36 -1.72 -16.11
N PHE A 56 5.03 -2.33 -15.13
CA PHE A 56 6.08 -3.31 -15.39
C PHE A 56 5.87 -4.58 -14.57
N TYR A 57 6.19 -5.70 -15.19
CA TYR A 57 6.42 -6.96 -14.49
C TYR A 57 7.92 -7.22 -14.42
N LEU A 58 8.44 -7.47 -13.22
CA LEU A 58 9.85 -7.79 -13.02
C LEU A 58 10.12 -9.25 -13.44
N ASP A 59 10.54 -9.43 -14.68
CA ASP A 59 11.00 -10.72 -15.18
C ASP A 59 12.32 -11.16 -14.53
N ALA A 60 12.85 -12.33 -14.90
CA ALA A 60 14.09 -12.86 -14.33
C ALA A 60 15.29 -11.90 -14.52
N SER A 61 15.35 -11.21 -15.68
CA SER A 61 16.43 -10.26 -15.99
C SER A 61 16.33 -9.02 -15.09
N LEU A 62 15.15 -8.44 -14.94
CA LEU A 62 14.93 -7.26 -14.09
C LEU A 62 15.13 -7.59 -12.61
N ARG A 63 14.69 -8.76 -12.13
CA ARG A 63 14.96 -9.21 -10.77
C ARG A 63 16.45 -9.39 -10.51
N ARG A 64 17.19 -9.98 -11.48
CA ARG A 64 18.66 -10.08 -11.39
C ARG A 64 19.31 -8.70 -11.34
N ARG A 65 18.87 -7.77 -12.21
CA ARG A 65 19.36 -6.39 -12.22
C ARG A 65 19.09 -5.68 -10.88
N LEU A 66 17.89 -5.83 -10.33
CA LEU A 66 17.52 -5.29 -9.02
C LEU A 66 18.44 -5.80 -7.91
N ARG A 67 18.75 -7.11 -7.92
CA ARG A 67 19.66 -7.73 -6.96
C ARG A 67 21.09 -7.23 -7.12
N VAL A 68 21.62 -7.25 -8.34
CA VAL A 68 23.04 -6.95 -8.59
C VAL A 68 23.32 -5.45 -8.40
N LYS A 69 22.44 -4.59 -8.88
CA LYS A 69 22.67 -3.13 -8.86
C LYS A 69 22.26 -2.47 -7.55
N TYR A 70 21.17 -2.93 -6.95
CA TYR A 70 20.56 -2.29 -5.79
C TYR A 70 20.62 -3.14 -4.52
N GLY A 71 21.13 -4.37 -4.58
CA GLY A 71 21.18 -5.28 -3.43
C GLY A 71 19.81 -5.73 -2.92
N VAL A 72 18.77 -5.54 -3.72
CA VAL A 72 17.39 -5.84 -3.32
C VAL A 72 17.04 -7.29 -3.64
N HIS A 73 16.55 -7.99 -2.62
CA HIS A 73 16.11 -9.38 -2.69
C HIS A 73 14.63 -9.48 -2.32
N GLY A 74 13.82 -10.01 -3.25
CA GLY A 74 12.42 -10.33 -2.98
C GLY A 74 12.26 -11.75 -2.45
N TRP A 75 11.15 -11.99 -1.75
CA TRP A 75 10.70 -13.35 -1.43
C TRP A 75 9.90 -13.88 -2.61
N ARG A 76 10.34 -15.00 -3.16
CA ARG A 76 9.67 -15.68 -4.26
C ARG A 76 9.16 -17.03 -3.81
N PHE A 77 7.88 -17.30 -4.06
CA PHE A 77 7.22 -18.55 -3.69
C PHE A 77 5.99 -18.83 -4.55
N ILE A 78 5.47 -20.05 -4.45
CA ILE A 78 4.25 -20.47 -5.13
C ILE A 78 3.12 -20.57 -4.10
N GLN A 79 2.04 -19.84 -4.33
CA GLN A 79 0.77 -20.00 -3.63
C GLN A 79 0.03 -21.19 -4.25
N ARG A 80 -0.33 -22.16 -3.44
CA ARG A 80 -1.10 -23.34 -3.82
C ARG A 80 -2.54 -23.22 -3.37
N HIS A 81 -3.38 -24.18 -3.78
CA HIS A 81 -4.75 -24.27 -3.31
C HIS A 81 -4.80 -24.39 -1.78
N GLY A 82 -5.61 -23.54 -1.16
CA GLY A 82 -5.76 -23.46 0.30
C GLY A 82 -4.78 -22.53 1.01
N ASP A 83 -3.78 -21.98 0.30
CA ASP A 83 -2.83 -21.03 0.92
C ASP A 83 -3.43 -19.63 1.03
N ALA A 84 -3.18 -18.98 2.16
CA ALA A 84 -3.43 -17.56 2.38
C ALA A 84 -2.10 -16.81 2.38
N ILE A 85 -2.04 -15.69 1.64
CA ILE A 85 -0.86 -14.83 1.56
C ILE A 85 -1.15 -13.51 2.26
N PHE A 86 -0.33 -13.17 3.24
CA PHE A 86 -0.39 -11.89 3.94
C PHE A 86 0.69 -10.96 3.39
N ILE A 87 0.25 -9.79 2.87
CA ILE A 87 1.14 -8.77 2.32
C ILE A 87 1.14 -7.58 3.28
N PRO A 88 2.27 -7.27 3.94
CA PRO A 88 2.32 -6.11 4.81
C PRO A 88 2.13 -4.80 4.04
N ALA A 89 1.54 -3.80 4.69
CA ALA A 89 1.26 -2.51 4.08
C ALA A 89 2.53 -1.88 3.47
N GLY A 90 2.40 -1.39 2.24
CA GLY A 90 3.46 -0.73 1.50
C GLY A 90 4.52 -1.65 0.87
N CYS A 91 4.39 -2.98 1.03
CA CYS A 91 5.32 -3.93 0.40
C CYS A 91 4.99 -4.09 -1.10
N PRO A 92 5.89 -3.67 -2.01
CA PRO A 92 5.71 -3.91 -3.44
C PRO A 92 5.67 -5.40 -3.73
N HIS A 93 4.75 -5.81 -4.60
CA HIS A 93 4.61 -7.22 -4.94
C HIS A 93 4.08 -7.38 -6.36
N GLN A 94 4.33 -8.55 -6.92
CA GLN A 94 3.75 -8.97 -8.18
C GLN A 94 3.32 -10.42 -8.13
N VAL A 95 2.32 -10.76 -8.92
CA VAL A 95 1.72 -12.09 -8.96
C VAL A 95 1.53 -12.52 -10.40
N ARG A 96 1.86 -13.76 -10.70
CA ARG A 96 1.58 -14.38 -11.98
C ARG A 96 0.91 -15.73 -11.78
N ASN A 97 -0.25 -15.94 -12.37
CA ASN A 97 -0.91 -17.25 -12.34
C ASN A 97 -0.12 -18.27 -13.19
N LEU A 98 0.09 -19.45 -12.66
CA LEU A 98 0.69 -20.59 -13.34
C LEU A 98 -0.37 -21.50 -13.96
N SER A 99 -1.58 -21.46 -13.40
CA SER A 99 -2.77 -22.14 -13.90
C SER A 99 -4.01 -21.27 -13.68
N SER A 100 -5.13 -21.59 -14.31
CA SER A 100 -6.41 -20.94 -14.03
C SER A 100 -6.79 -21.15 -12.57
N CYS A 101 -7.13 -20.06 -11.86
CA CYS A 101 -7.49 -20.10 -10.45
C CYS A 101 -8.47 -19.00 -10.08
N VAL A 102 -9.22 -19.22 -9.01
CA VAL A 102 -10.02 -18.20 -8.33
C VAL A 102 -9.26 -17.77 -7.08
N LYS A 103 -9.08 -16.47 -6.92
CA LYS A 103 -8.45 -15.85 -5.74
C LYS A 103 -9.39 -14.83 -5.15
N VAL A 104 -9.43 -14.77 -3.82
CA VAL A 104 -10.14 -13.72 -3.06
C VAL A 104 -9.09 -12.86 -2.38
N ALA A 105 -9.21 -11.55 -2.54
CA ALA A 105 -8.36 -10.56 -1.88
C ALA A 105 -9.21 -9.73 -0.92
N LEU A 106 -8.68 -9.51 0.29
CA LEU A 106 -9.28 -8.68 1.32
C LEU A 106 -8.21 -7.75 1.87
N ASP A 107 -8.57 -6.49 2.05
CA ASP A 107 -7.70 -5.51 2.68
C ASP A 107 -7.96 -5.44 4.19
N PHE A 108 -6.90 -5.20 4.96
CA PHE A 108 -7.00 -4.97 6.40
C PHE A 108 -5.92 -3.99 6.87
N VAL A 109 -6.18 -3.33 7.99
CA VAL A 109 -5.23 -2.44 8.65
C VAL A 109 -4.80 -3.07 9.96
N SER A 110 -3.52 -3.49 10.06
CA SER A 110 -2.99 -3.98 11.31
C SER A 110 -2.49 -2.81 12.18
N PRO A 111 -2.66 -2.85 13.50
CA PRO A 111 -2.18 -1.80 14.40
C PRO A 111 -0.68 -1.52 14.24
N GLU A 112 0.13 -2.57 14.07
CA GLU A 112 1.58 -2.49 13.93
C GLU A 112 2.02 -1.72 12.68
N ASN A 113 1.20 -1.78 11.62
CA ASN A 113 1.49 -1.14 10.33
C ASN A 113 0.57 0.05 10.02
N ALA A 114 -0.20 0.54 10.99
CA ALA A 114 -1.11 1.68 10.80
C ALA A 114 -0.38 2.91 10.22
N HIS A 115 0.82 3.20 10.70
CA HIS A 115 1.65 4.30 10.19
C HIS A 115 2.01 4.14 8.71
N ARG A 116 2.24 2.90 8.24
CA ARG A 116 2.51 2.61 6.81
C ARG A 116 1.25 2.77 5.97
N CYS A 117 0.09 2.36 6.51
CA CYS A 117 -1.19 2.57 5.84
C CYS A 117 -1.49 4.07 5.65
N VAL A 118 -1.25 4.90 6.68
CA VAL A 118 -1.41 6.37 6.57
C VAL A 118 -0.45 6.95 5.53
N ARG A 119 0.82 6.53 5.53
CA ARG A 119 1.79 6.97 4.53
C ARG A 119 1.32 6.61 3.12
N LEU A 120 0.91 5.37 2.90
CA LEU A 120 0.43 4.88 1.60
C LEU A 120 -0.81 5.66 1.13
N THR A 121 -1.78 5.90 2.02
CA THR A 121 -2.95 6.74 1.73
C THR A 121 -2.54 8.15 1.29
N ASN A 122 -1.55 8.76 1.96
CA ASN A 122 -1.05 10.06 1.57
C ASN A 122 -0.26 10.05 0.24
N GLU A 123 0.38 8.95 -0.11
CA GLU A 123 1.01 8.75 -1.43
C GLU A 123 -0.06 8.61 -2.52
N PHE A 124 -1.11 7.84 -2.27
CA PHE A 124 -2.23 7.69 -3.20
C PHE A 124 -2.97 8.99 -3.47
N ALA A 125 -3.14 9.84 -2.45
CA ALA A 125 -3.78 11.15 -2.61
C ALA A 125 -3.02 12.11 -3.55
N LYS A 126 -1.73 11.84 -3.83
CA LYS A 126 -0.91 12.63 -4.78
C LYS A 126 -1.00 12.11 -6.22
N LEU A 127 -1.63 10.96 -6.43
CA LEU A 127 -1.82 10.42 -7.77
C LEU A 127 -2.77 11.31 -8.59
N PRO A 128 -2.67 11.29 -9.93
CA PRO A 128 -3.56 12.08 -10.78
C PRO A 128 -5.04 11.84 -10.49
N ARG A 129 -5.87 12.87 -10.68
CA ARG A 129 -7.32 12.75 -10.52
C ARG A 129 -7.86 11.66 -11.45
N GLY A 130 -8.69 10.77 -10.88
CA GLY A 130 -9.25 9.63 -11.62
C GLY A 130 -8.38 8.39 -11.65
N HIS A 131 -7.19 8.42 -11.04
CA HIS A 131 -6.40 7.21 -10.82
C HIS A 131 -7.14 6.27 -9.86
N HIS A 132 -7.19 4.96 -10.18
CA HIS A 132 -7.98 3.97 -9.43
C HIS A 132 -7.58 3.80 -7.95
N LEU A 133 -6.38 4.24 -7.57
CA LEU A 133 -5.86 4.24 -6.21
C LEU A 133 -5.92 5.61 -5.52
N SER A 134 -6.35 6.69 -6.20
CA SER A 134 -6.35 8.04 -5.62
C SER A 134 -7.36 8.21 -4.49
N GLU A 135 -8.36 7.33 -4.40
CA GLU A 135 -9.39 7.33 -3.37
C GLU A 135 -9.02 6.41 -2.20
N ASP A 136 -9.14 6.92 -0.97
CA ASP A 136 -8.97 6.10 0.26
C ASP A 136 -10.23 5.26 0.50
N LYS A 137 -10.35 4.14 -0.21
CA LYS A 137 -11.51 3.23 -0.12
C LYS A 137 -11.66 2.59 1.26
N LEU A 138 -10.56 2.38 1.98
CA LEU A 138 -10.58 1.83 3.34
C LEU A 138 -10.89 2.89 4.39
N GLN A 139 -10.79 4.17 4.05
CA GLN A 139 -10.93 5.28 4.98
C GLN A 139 -10.02 5.13 6.21
N VAL A 140 -8.75 4.87 5.97
CA VAL A 140 -7.73 4.56 6.99
C VAL A 140 -7.72 5.60 8.10
N LYS A 141 -7.80 6.90 7.77
CA LYS A 141 -7.81 7.98 8.77
C LYS A 141 -9.08 7.94 9.64
N THR A 142 -10.23 7.63 9.06
CA THR A 142 -11.50 7.46 9.78
C THR A 142 -11.42 6.26 10.73
N MET A 143 -10.90 5.12 10.26
CA MET A 143 -10.69 3.93 11.11
C MET A 143 -9.79 4.25 12.30
N LEU A 144 -8.68 4.94 12.08
CA LEU A 144 -7.75 5.31 13.15
C LEU A 144 -8.38 6.30 14.14
N HIS A 145 -9.19 7.25 13.65
CA HIS A 145 -9.93 8.18 14.52
C HIS A 145 -10.87 7.42 15.46
N HIS A 146 -11.67 6.49 14.93
CA HIS A 146 -12.56 5.68 15.75
C HIS A 146 -11.80 4.76 16.72
N ALA A 147 -10.70 4.14 16.26
CA ALA A 147 -9.86 3.32 17.13
C ALA A 147 -9.27 4.12 18.29
N MET A 148 -8.77 5.32 18.02
CA MET A 148 -8.23 6.21 19.06
C MET A 148 -9.32 6.66 20.03
N ALA A 149 -10.50 7.04 19.54
CA ALA A 149 -11.61 7.41 20.41
C ALA A 149 -12.00 6.27 21.35
N HIS A 150 -12.16 5.06 20.81
CA HIS A 150 -12.49 3.87 21.61
C HIS A 150 -11.41 3.51 22.63
N ILE A 151 -10.13 3.55 22.26
CA ILE A 151 -9.01 3.29 23.16
C ILE A 151 -8.95 4.35 24.26
N THR A 152 -9.14 5.61 23.91
CA THR A 152 -9.17 6.72 24.88
C THR A 152 -10.27 6.51 25.90
N GLU A 153 -11.48 6.19 25.45
CA GLU A 153 -12.63 5.89 26.33
C GLU A 153 -12.34 4.71 27.25
N ALA A 154 -11.76 3.62 26.73
CA ALA A 154 -11.41 2.45 27.51
C ALA A 154 -10.29 2.69 28.54
N LEU A 155 -9.36 3.62 28.29
CA LEU A 155 -8.24 3.94 29.17
C LEU A 155 -8.54 5.09 30.14
N MET A 156 -9.60 5.86 29.91
CA MET A 156 -9.97 6.95 30.81
C MET A 156 -10.50 6.39 32.13
N PRO A 157 -9.98 6.81 33.27
CA PRO A 157 -10.55 6.43 34.55
C PRO A 157 -12.01 6.90 34.65
N ALA A 158 -12.88 6.05 35.18
CA ALA A 158 -14.26 6.43 35.44
C ALA A 158 -14.28 7.67 36.36
N GLY A 159 -14.76 8.82 35.86
CA GLY A 159 -14.87 10.04 36.64
C GLY A 159 -14.09 11.26 36.16
N LEU A 160 -13.45 11.21 34.98
CA LEU A 160 -13.00 12.46 34.37
C LEU A 160 -14.24 13.29 33.94
N PRO A 161 -14.29 14.59 34.31
CA PRO A 161 -15.41 15.44 33.91
C PRO A 161 -15.45 15.52 32.37
N GLU A 162 -16.66 15.42 31.83
CA GLU A 162 -16.88 15.72 30.42
C GLU A 162 -16.29 17.09 30.08
N PRO A 163 -15.61 17.22 28.94
CA PRO A 163 -15.15 18.55 28.52
C PRO A 163 -16.36 19.48 28.42
N PRO A 164 -16.26 20.72 28.94
CA PRO A 164 -17.39 21.65 28.94
C PRO A 164 -18.03 21.73 27.57
N ALA A 165 -19.35 21.60 27.49
CA ALA A 165 -20.09 21.62 26.21
C ALA A 165 -19.76 22.87 25.35
N GLU A 166 -19.38 23.96 26.00
CA GLU A 166 -18.90 25.20 25.39
C GLU A 166 -17.61 24.98 24.57
N ARG A 167 -16.71 24.10 25.01
CA ARG A 167 -15.46 23.82 24.33
C ARG A 167 -15.69 22.98 23.06
N ILE A 168 -16.59 22.00 23.13
CA ILE A 168 -17.00 21.21 21.97
C ILE A 168 -17.72 22.09 20.95
N ALA A 169 -18.59 22.99 21.40
CA ALA A 169 -19.32 23.92 20.53
C ALA A 169 -18.39 24.96 19.86
N ALA A 170 -17.38 25.45 20.59
CA ALA A 170 -16.40 26.37 20.06
C ALA A 170 -15.50 25.71 18.98
N GLU A 171 -15.03 24.48 19.23
CA GLU A 171 -14.22 23.72 18.25
C GLU A 171 -15.03 23.34 17.00
N ALA A 172 -16.32 22.99 17.17
CA ALA A 172 -17.22 22.74 16.04
C ALA A 172 -17.50 24.01 15.23
N GLY A 173 -17.59 25.16 15.89
CA GLY A 173 -17.73 26.46 15.25
C GLY A 173 -16.52 26.88 14.44
N VAL A 174 -15.31 26.62 14.94
CA VAL A 174 -14.06 26.88 14.23
C VAL A 174 -13.96 26.01 12.96
N ARG A 175 -14.22 24.70 13.06
CA ARG A 175 -14.19 23.78 11.91
C ARG A 175 -15.19 24.15 10.82
N ARG A 176 -16.40 24.63 11.19
CA ARG A 176 -17.38 25.11 10.21
C ARG A 176 -16.91 26.37 9.48
N ARG A 177 -16.22 27.27 10.15
CA ARG A 177 -15.66 28.49 9.55
C ARG A 177 -14.50 28.17 8.60
N GLU A 178 -13.62 27.23 8.98
CA GLU A 178 -12.50 26.77 8.14
C GLU A 178 -13.01 26.07 6.89
N ALA A 179 -14.02 25.20 7.03
CA ALA A 179 -14.65 24.53 5.88
C ALA A 179 -15.31 25.53 4.93
N ALA A 180 -16.05 26.51 5.45
CA ALA A 180 -16.67 27.55 4.65
C ALA A 180 -15.66 28.48 3.95
N ALA A 181 -14.52 28.74 4.60
CA ALA A 181 -13.44 29.53 4.00
C ALA A 181 -12.71 28.75 2.90
N ALA A 182 -12.54 27.44 3.06
CA ALA A 182 -11.97 26.57 2.04
C ALA A 182 -12.84 26.45 0.80
N ASP A 183 -14.17 26.31 0.98
CA ASP A 183 -15.14 26.30 -0.12
C ASP A 183 -15.18 27.63 -0.88
N ALA A 184 -15.08 28.76 -0.17
CA ALA A 184 -15.06 30.08 -0.79
C ALA A 184 -13.76 30.35 -1.59
N ALA A 185 -12.63 29.81 -1.12
CA ALA A 185 -11.33 29.93 -1.81
C ALA A 185 -11.20 28.97 -3.02
N GLY A 186 -12.00 27.90 -3.08
CA GLY A 186 -12.04 26.97 -4.21
C GLY A 186 -13.00 27.39 -5.33
N ALA A 187 -13.81 28.45 -5.13
CA ALA A 187 -14.80 28.96 -6.09
C ALA A 187 -14.35 30.22 -6.83
N ALA A 188 -13.15 30.71 -6.57
CA ALA A 188 -12.49 31.84 -7.24
C ALA A 188 -11.33 31.35 -8.11
#